data_420d0df1a5f7e285aa596a6709227907
#
_entry.id   420d0df1a5f7e285aa596a6709227907
#
_cell.length_a   1.000
_cell.length_b   1.000
_cell.length_c   1.000
_cell.angle_alpha   90.00
_cell.angle_beta   90.00
_cell.angle_gamma   90.00
#
_symmetry.space_group_name_H-M   'P 1'
#
loop_
_entity.id
_entity.type
_entity.pdbx_description
1 polymer ?
#
loop_
_entity_poly.entity_id
_entity_poly.type
_entity_poly.pdbx_seq_one_letter_code
_entity_poly.pdbx_strand_id
1 'polypeptide(L)'
;MTYIDPFPGTRGDALGNLAPYRNGHPHRGSDWHPAELSVIPAITSGKIAKIFWSDVLGNCVVQATDDGMYILYAHLAQKPKSLKKGSVVAAHSPIGRVGGGAKTPSGSASTGAHLHVAMCHQAAGVDVHLIPFSQLVDPFKWIDKKGATK
;
A
#
# COMPACT_ATOMS: atom_id res chain seq x y z
N MET A 1 -5.89 11.32 15.14
CA MET A 1 -5.63 11.07 13.73
C MET A 1 -6.26 9.75 13.34
N THR A 2 -6.99 9.72 12.24
CA THR A 2 -7.80 8.56 11.84
C THR A 2 -7.14 7.77 10.74
N TYR A 3 -7.10 6.46 10.90
CA TYR A 3 -6.78 5.51 9.84
C TYR A 3 -8.06 4.84 9.37
N ILE A 4 -8.17 4.57 8.09
CA ILE A 4 -9.33 3.87 7.51
C ILE A 4 -8.90 2.56 6.89
N ASP A 5 -9.82 1.60 6.80
CA ASP A 5 -9.62 0.43 5.97
C ASP A 5 -9.97 0.84 4.53
N PRO A 6 -9.00 0.77 3.58
CA PRO A 6 -9.25 1.29 2.24
C PRO A 6 -10.31 0.52 1.45
N PHE A 7 -10.48 -0.78 1.72
CA PHE A 7 -11.44 -1.62 1.00
C PHE A 7 -12.04 -2.65 1.95
N PRO A 8 -12.97 -2.22 2.82
CA PRO A 8 -13.55 -3.13 3.82
C PRO A 8 -14.14 -4.39 3.19
N GLY A 9 -13.90 -5.52 3.85
CA GLY A 9 -14.43 -6.81 3.39
C GLY A 9 -13.60 -7.49 2.30
N THR A 10 -12.48 -6.91 1.87
CA THR A 10 -11.68 -7.49 0.78
C THR A 10 -10.25 -7.88 1.20
N ARG A 11 -9.95 -7.94 2.49
CA ARG A 11 -8.61 -8.30 2.97
C ARG A 11 -8.20 -9.68 2.50
N GLY A 12 -6.95 -9.78 2.02
CA GLY A 12 -6.33 -11.02 1.61
C GLY A 12 -5.13 -11.38 2.49
N ASP A 13 -3.99 -11.70 1.87
CA ASP A 13 -2.79 -12.14 2.59
C ASP A 13 -2.22 -11.02 3.44
N ALA A 14 -1.89 -11.35 4.69
CA ALA A 14 -1.30 -10.42 5.64
C ALA A 14 0.23 -10.45 5.60
N LEU A 15 0.85 -9.47 6.27
CA LEU A 15 2.30 -9.43 6.49
C LEU A 15 2.77 -10.77 7.08
N GLY A 16 3.84 -11.31 6.49
CA GLY A 16 4.43 -12.55 6.96
C GLY A 16 3.82 -13.82 6.39
N ASN A 17 2.78 -13.71 5.56
CA ASN A 17 2.16 -14.88 4.93
C ASN A 17 3.20 -15.68 4.15
N LEU A 18 3.19 -17.01 4.33
CA LEU A 18 4.15 -17.94 3.72
C LEU A 18 3.46 -18.92 2.75
N ALA A 19 2.50 -18.45 1.97
CA ALA A 19 1.86 -19.28 0.97
C ALA A 19 2.90 -19.95 0.06
N PRO A 20 2.65 -21.17 -0.46
CA PRO A 20 3.64 -21.93 -1.25
C PRO A 20 4.23 -21.16 -2.42
N TYR A 21 3.44 -20.32 -3.10
CA TYR A 21 3.95 -19.54 -4.24
C TYR A 21 5.00 -18.50 -3.87
N ARG A 22 5.21 -18.26 -2.57
CA ARG A 22 6.21 -17.29 -2.09
C ARG A 22 7.60 -17.89 -1.93
N ASN A 23 7.75 -19.19 -2.13
CA ASN A 23 9.06 -19.88 -2.09
C ASN A 23 9.85 -19.61 -0.81
N GLY A 24 9.18 -19.60 0.34
CA GLY A 24 9.83 -19.36 1.62
C GLY A 24 10.06 -17.90 1.97
N HIS A 25 9.74 -16.98 1.07
CA HIS A 25 9.86 -15.54 1.34
C HIS A 25 8.56 -15.02 1.96
N PRO A 26 8.59 -14.45 3.17
CA PRO A 26 7.37 -13.95 3.79
C PRO A 26 6.82 -12.73 3.03
N HIS A 27 5.50 -12.61 3.03
CA HIS A 27 4.82 -11.45 2.44
C HIS A 27 5.26 -10.18 3.15
N ARG A 28 5.65 -9.16 2.39
CA ARG A 28 6.22 -7.94 2.95
C ARG A 28 5.20 -6.84 3.18
N GLY A 29 3.94 -7.17 3.21
CA GLY A 29 2.85 -6.23 3.44
C GLY A 29 1.54 -6.97 3.52
N SER A 30 0.46 -6.26 3.31
CA SER A 30 -0.89 -6.83 3.35
C SER A 30 -1.63 -6.45 2.08
N ASP A 31 -2.48 -7.36 1.61
CA ASP A 31 -3.21 -7.20 0.36
C ASP A 31 -4.70 -7.03 0.60
N TRP A 32 -5.32 -6.23 -0.27
CA TRP A 32 -6.77 -6.10 -0.41
C TRP A 32 -7.15 -6.46 -1.84
N HIS A 33 -8.31 -7.05 -2.03
CA HIS A 33 -8.77 -7.55 -3.33
C HIS A 33 -10.06 -6.88 -3.81
N PRO A 34 -10.08 -5.56 -4.00
CA PRO A 34 -11.23 -4.90 -4.62
C PRO A 34 -11.23 -5.12 -6.13
N ALA A 35 -12.28 -4.66 -6.80
CA ALA A 35 -12.34 -4.72 -8.26
C ALA A 35 -11.22 -3.87 -8.89
N GLU A 36 -10.73 -4.32 -10.03
CA GLU A 36 -9.76 -3.56 -10.82
C GLU A 36 -10.28 -2.15 -11.13
N LEU A 37 -9.38 -1.17 -11.10
CA LEU A 37 -9.67 0.26 -11.31
C LEU A 37 -10.46 0.93 -10.19
N SER A 38 -10.73 0.23 -9.08
CA SER A 38 -11.29 0.89 -7.89
C SER A 38 -10.36 2.01 -7.44
N VAL A 39 -10.94 3.14 -7.03
CA VAL A 39 -10.17 4.26 -6.48
C VAL A 39 -9.60 3.85 -5.13
N ILE A 40 -8.29 4.06 -4.95
CA ILE A 40 -7.61 3.77 -3.70
C ILE A 40 -7.67 5.02 -2.82
N PRO A 41 -8.36 4.97 -1.67
CA PRO A 41 -8.38 6.10 -0.76
C PRO A 41 -7.10 6.13 0.07
N ALA A 42 -6.61 7.33 0.38
CA ALA A 42 -5.52 7.45 1.34
C ALA A 42 -5.98 6.89 2.68
N ILE A 43 -5.15 6.04 3.27
CA ILE A 43 -5.49 5.36 4.53
C ILE A 43 -5.55 6.33 5.70
N THR A 44 -4.78 7.41 5.64
CA THR A 44 -4.77 8.46 6.66
C THR A 44 -4.23 9.75 6.05
N SER A 45 -4.11 10.81 6.84
CA SER A 45 -3.60 12.08 6.35
C SER A 45 -2.07 12.14 6.38
N GLY A 46 -1.51 12.92 5.46
CA GLY A 46 -0.07 13.11 5.34
C GLY A 46 0.32 13.75 4.02
N LYS A 47 1.53 13.47 3.58
CA LYS A 47 2.07 13.99 2.32
C LYS A 47 2.64 12.85 1.48
N ILE A 48 2.63 13.04 0.17
CA ILE A 48 3.27 12.09 -0.73
C ILE A 48 4.78 12.27 -0.64
N ALA A 49 5.48 11.19 -0.26
CA ALA A 49 6.93 11.19 -0.09
C ALA A 49 7.68 10.73 -1.34
N LYS A 50 7.09 9.81 -2.11
CA LYS A 50 7.75 9.23 -3.28
C LYS A 50 6.73 8.63 -4.22
N ILE A 51 6.97 8.73 -5.52
CA ILE A 51 6.22 8.04 -6.57
C ILE A 51 7.25 7.36 -7.46
N PHE A 52 7.12 6.05 -7.68
CA PHE A 52 8.13 5.31 -8.44
C PHE A 52 7.56 4.06 -9.10
N TRP A 53 8.33 3.48 -10.00
CA TRP A 53 8.07 2.20 -10.65
C TRP A 53 9.03 1.13 -10.12
N SER A 54 8.52 -0.07 -9.89
CA SER A 54 9.30 -1.26 -9.55
C SER A 54 8.87 -2.40 -10.46
N ASP A 55 9.82 -3.19 -10.95
CA ASP A 55 9.50 -4.35 -11.80
C ASP A 55 8.65 -5.38 -11.06
N VAL A 56 8.75 -5.44 -9.74
CA VAL A 56 7.99 -6.37 -8.91
C VAL A 56 6.66 -5.77 -8.47
N LEU A 57 6.68 -4.51 -8.05
CA LEU A 57 5.52 -3.87 -7.42
C LEU A 57 4.71 -2.98 -8.37
N GLY A 58 5.20 -2.73 -9.58
CA GLY A 58 4.54 -1.86 -10.53
C GLY A 58 4.59 -0.39 -10.12
N ASN A 59 3.51 0.34 -10.40
CA ASN A 59 3.40 1.73 -10.01
C ASN A 59 3.15 1.84 -8.51
N CYS A 60 3.98 2.63 -7.83
CA CYS A 60 3.97 2.76 -6.37
C CYS A 60 3.91 4.20 -5.92
N VAL A 61 3.25 4.41 -4.80
CA VAL A 61 3.20 5.69 -4.09
C VAL A 61 3.57 5.43 -2.63
N VAL A 62 4.45 6.27 -2.08
CA VAL A 62 4.74 6.25 -0.63
C VAL A 62 4.20 7.53 -0.02
N GLN A 63 3.40 7.38 1.01
CA GLN A 63 2.86 8.47 1.80
C GLN A 63 3.61 8.56 3.12
N ALA A 64 4.02 9.76 3.51
CA ALA A 64 4.52 10.03 4.85
C ALA A 64 3.34 10.52 5.67
N THR A 65 2.95 9.76 6.69
CA THR A 65 1.80 10.12 7.53
C THR A 65 2.16 11.20 8.53
N ASP A 66 1.16 11.91 9.02
CA ASP A 66 1.37 12.97 10.00
C ASP A 66 1.84 12.44 11.35
N ASP A 67 1.65 11.15 11.63
CA ASP A 67 2.05 10.53 12.89
C ASP A 67 3.34 9.70 12.80
N GLY A 68 4.14 9.90 11.76
CA GLY A 68 5.49 9.34 11.72
C GLY A 68 5.65 8.00 11.02
N MET A 69 4.70 7.61 10.18
CA MET A 69 4.77 6.36 9.41
C MET A 69 5.04 6.63 7.94
N TYR A 70 5.52 5.61 7.21
CA TYR A 70 5.44 5.54 5.76
C TYR A 70 4.46 4.45 5.36
N ILE A 71 3.62 4.75 4.38
CA ILE A 71 2.69 3.79 3.77
C ILE A 71 3.03 3.68 2.29
N LEU A 72 3.38 2.47 1.85
CA LEU A 72 3.59 2.14 0.44
C LEU A 72 2.30 1.55 -0.13
N TYR A 73 1.82 2.13 -1.22
CA TYR A 73 0.71 1.62 -2.01
C TYR A 73 1.28 1.10 -3.33
N ALA A 74 1.08 -0.15 -3.65
CA ALA A 74 1.68 -0.79 -4.82
C ALA A 74 0.64 -1.34 -5.80
N HIS A 75 1.09 -1.71 -6.98
CA HIS A 75 0.29 -2.26 -8.08
C HIS A 75 -0.80 -1.30 -8.58
N LEU A 76 -0.51 0.00 -8.58
CA LEU A 76 -1.43 0.97 -9.14
C LEU A 76 -1.55 0.79 -10.65
N ALA A 77 -2.75 1.04 -11.19
CA ALA A 77 -3.02 0.86 -12.61
C ALA A 77 -2.15 1.75 -13.50
N GLN A 78 -1.76 2.91 -12.99
CA GLN A 78 -0.88 3.84 -13.70
C GLN A 78 -0.23 4.79 -12.70
N LYS A 79 0.81 5.49 -13.15
CA LYS A 79 1.39 6.56 -12.36
C LYS A 79 0.31 7.62 -12.07
N PRO A 80 0.12 8.02 -10.81
CA PRO A 80 -0.87 9.06 -10.50
C PRO A 80 -0.58 10.35 -11.25
N LYS A 81 -1.61 10.95 -11.85
CA LYS A 81 -1.44 12.16 -12.66
C LYS A 81 -1.54 13.42 -11.82
N SER A 82 -2.35 13.40 -10.77
CA SER A 82 -2.61 14.59 -9.96
C SER A 82 -1.81 14.65 -8.68
N LEU A 83 -1.06 13.61 -8.36
CA LEU A 83 -0.19 13.58 -7.17
C LEU A 83 1.27 13.72 -7.56
N LYS A 84 2.03 14.40 -6.71
CA LYS A 84 3.47 14.51 -6.84
C LYS A 84 4.08 14.53 -5.44
N LYS A 85 5.40 14.36 -5.36
CA LYS A 85 6.12 14.48 -4.09
C LYS A 85 5.76 15.82 -3.43
N GLY A 86 5.36 15.76 -2.17
CA GLY A 86 4.93 16.92 -1.41
C GLY A 86 3.43 17.19 -1.43
N SER A 87 2.66 16.54 -2.30
CA SER A 87 1.20 16.71 -2.30
C SER A 87 0.62 16.33 -0.95
N VAL A 88 -0.24 17.17 -0.41
CA VAL A 88 -0.94 16.91 0.86
C VAL A 88 -2.18 16.09 0.57
N VAL A 89 -2.40 15.04 1.37
CA VAL A 89 -3.59 14.20 1.26
C VAL A 89 -4.23 14.04 2.63
N ALA A 90 -5.54 13.97 2.65
CA ALA A 90 -6.30 13.62 3.85
C ALA A 90 -6.76 12.16 3.74
N ALA A 91 -7.19 11.56 4.85
CA ALA A 91 -7.85 10.26 4.78
C ALA A 91 -8.98 10.33 3.74
N HIS A 92 -9.15 9.27 2.96
CA HIS A 92 -10.09 9.16 1.84
C HIS A 92 -9.68 9.90 0.55
N SER A 93 -8.69 10.78 0.56
CA SER A 93 -8.23 11.42 -0.69
C SER A 93 -7.75 10.36 -1.67
N PRO A 94 -8.04 10.49 -2.97
CA PRO A 94 -7.62 9.46 -3.94
C PRO A 94 -6.10 9.41 -4.09
N ILE A 95 -5.54 8.21 -3.97
CA ILE A 95 -4.12 7.93 -4.21
C ILE A 95 -3.89 7.48 -5.66
N GLY A 96 -4.81 6.71 -6.19
CA GLY A 96 -4.71 6.13 -7.52
C GLY A 96 -5.81 5.10 -7.71
N ARG A 97 -5.61 4.18 -8.65
CA ARG A 97 -6.57 3.10 -8.92
C ARG A 97 -5.89 1.75 -8.87
N VAL A 98 -6.63 0.74 -8.46
CA VAL A 98 -6.13 -0.64 -8.35
C VAL A 98 -5.82 -1.20 -9.74
N GLY A 99 -4.62 -1.71 -9.91
CA GLY A 99 -4.18 -2.38 -11.14
C GLY A 99 -3.92 -3.86 -10.92
N GLY A 100 -3.23 -4.48 -11.88
CA GLY A 100 -2.79 -5.86 -11.79
C GLY A 100 -3.75 -6.89 -12.36
N GLY A 101 -4.92 -6.48 -12.83
CA GLY A 101 -5.87 -7.36 -13.48
C GLY A 101 -5.68 -7.43 -14.99
N ALA A 102 -6.69 -7.95 -15.70
CA ALA A 102 -6.61 -8.14 -17.15
C ALA A 102 -6.54 -6.83 -17.93
N LYS A 103 -7.12 -5.74 -17.40
CA LYS A 103 -7.16 -4.46 -18.07
C LYS A 103 -5.92 -3.61 -17.87
N THR A 104 -5.26 -3.79 -16.72
CA THR A 104 -4.15 -2.92 -16.31
C THR A 104 -3.07 -3.73 -15.62
N PRO A 105 -2.37 -4.61 -16.34
CA PRO A 105 -1.27 -5.35 -15.72
C PRO A 105 -0.22 -4.36 -15.23
N SER A 106 0.22 -4.53 -13.99
CA SER A 106 1.24 -3.68 -13.41
C SER A 106 2.20 -4.51 -12.56
N GLY A 107 3.48 -4.47 -12.91
CA GLY A 107 4.51 -5.23 -12.24
C GLY A 107 4.44 -6.72 -12.55
N SER A 108 5.59 -7.36 -12.59
CA SER A 108 5.70 -8.78 -12.98
C SER A 108 5.11 -9.74 -11.96
N ALA A 109 4.99 -9.31 -10.71
CA ALA A 109 4.50 -10.16 -9.63
C ALA A 109 2.98 -10.13 -9.47
N SER A 110 2.29 -9.27 -10.20
CA SER A 110 0.85 -9.15 -10.05
C SER A 110 0.14 -10.14 -10.95
N THR A 111 -0.63 -11.05 -10.38
CA THR A 111 -1.38 -12.06 -11.12
C THR A 111 -2.89 -11.81 -11.09
N GLY A 112 -3.34 -10.73 -10.48
CA GLY A 112 -4.74 -10.35 -10.40
C GLY A 112 -4.89 -9.00 -9.73
N ALA A 113 -6.07 -8.40 -9.85
CA ALA A 113 -6.31 -7.07 -9.29
C ALA A 113 -6.21 -7.12 -7.77
N HIS A 114 -5.31 -6.30 -7.20
CA HIS A 114 -5.21 -6.16 -5.76
C HIS A 114 -4.41 -4.91 -5.41
N LEU A 115 -4.60 -4.42 -4.18
CA LEU A 115 -3.77 -3.39 -3.58
C LEU A 115 -2.82 -4.06 -2.60
N HIS A 116 -1.53 -3.83 -2.77
CA HIS A 116 -0.52 -4.24 -1.80
C HIS A 116 -0.10 -3.02 -0.99
N VAL A 117 -0.12 -3.13 0.33
CA VAL A 117 0.29 -2.06 1.24
C VAL A 117 1.40 -2.57 2.14
N ALA A 118 2.48 -1.78 2.25
CA ALA A 118 3.53 -2.03 3.22
C ALA A 118 3.68 -0.79 4.10
N MET A 119 4.06 -0.99 5.35
CA MET A 119 4.19 0.10 6.31
C MET A 119 5.46 -0.03 7.14
N CYS A 120 6.02 1.11 7.53
CA CYS A 120 7.10 1.16 8.50
C CYS A 120 7.09 2.52 9.21
N HIS A 121 7.84 2.63 10.29
CA HIS A 121 8.11 3.92 10.92
C HIS A 121 9.05 4.73 10.02
N GLN A 122 8.89 6.05 9.98
CA GLN A 122 9.73 6.91 9.12
C GLN A 122 11.22 6.74 9.41
N ALA A 123 11.58 6.43 10.64
CA ALA A 123 12.98 6.19 11.02
C ALA A 123 13.61 5.01 10.25
N ALA A 124 12.81 4.07 9.76
CA ALA A 124 13.32 2.92 9.00
C ALA A 124 13.67 3.27 7.54
N GLY A 125 13.12 4.37 7.03
CA GLY A 125 13.46 4.86 5.69
C GLY A 125 12.29 4.82 4.71
N VAL A 126 12.37 5.70 3.70
CA VAL A 126 11.29 5.88 2.71
C VAL A 126 11.16 4.70 1.74
N ASP A 127 12.21 3.92 1.55
CA ASP A 127 12.19 2.78 0.64
C ASP A 127 11.62 1.55 1.35
N VAL A 128 10.34 1.63 1.67
CA VAL A 128 9.61 0.63 2.46
C VAL A 128 9.75 -0.78 1.87
N HIS A 129 9.86 -0.88 0.55
CA HIS A 129 10.00 -2.17 -0.13
C HIS A 129 11.39 -2.78 -0.03
N LEU A 130 12.39 -2.04 0.49
CA LEU A 130 13.78 -2.49 0.58
C LEU A 130 14.30 -2.63 2.01
N ILE A 131 13.57 -2.17 3.00
CA ILE A 131 14.03 -2.27 4.39
C ILE A 131 13.98 -3.72 4.90
N PRO A 132 14.71 -4.06 5.97
CA PRO A 132 14.62 -5.41 6.55
C PRO A 132 13.18 -5.76 6.95
N PHE A 133 12.81 -7.01 6.72
CA PHE A 133 11.46 -7.50 7.07
C PHE A 133 11.10 -7.20 8.52
N SER A 134 12.05 -7.31 9.43
CA SER A 134 11.82 -7.07 10.87
C SER A 134 11.39 -5.64 11.19
N GLN A 135 11.58 -4.71 10.27
CA GLN A 135 11.18 -3.30 10.44
C GLN A 135 9.82 -2.98 9.83
N LEU A 136 9.19 -3.94 9.18
CA LEU A 136 7.86 -3.75 8.63
C LEU A 136 6.80 -3.84 9.72
N VAL A 137 5.78 -3.00 9.59
CA VAL A 137 4.63 -2.96 10.48
C VAL A 137 3.44 -3.60 9.78
N ASP A 138 2.65 -4.41 10.48
CA ASP A 138 1.49 -5.07 9.91
C ASP A 138 0.38 -4.05 9.62
N PRO A 139 0.06 -3.78 8.34
CA PRO A 139 -0.96 -2.80 8.00
C PRO A 139 -2.34 -3.11 8.58
N PHE A 140 -2.76 -4.38 8.56
CA PHE A 140 -4.08 -4.76 9.11
C PHE A 140 -4.15 -4.44 10.60
N LYS A 141 -3.13 -4.83 11.36
CA LYS A 141 -3.12 -4.59 12.80
C LYS A 141 -3.01 -3.11 13.13
N TRP A 142 -2.20 -2.37 12.38
CA TRP A 142 -2.04 -0.94 12.61
C TRP A 142 -3.35 -0.18 12.36
N ILE A 143 -4.00 -0.48 11.23
CA ILE A 143 -5.28 0.14 10.88
C ILE A 143 -6.33 -0.19 11.93
N ASP A 144 -6.43 -1.44 12.35
CA ASP A 144 -7.41 -1.86 13.35
C ASP A 144 -7.18 -1.18 14.69
N LYS A 145 -5.91 -1.02 15.08
CA LYS A 145 -5.54 -0.34 16.32
C LYS A 145 -5.84 1.15 16.27
N LYS A 146 -5.53 1.81 15.14
CA LYS A 146 -5.61 3.27 15.03
C LYS A 146 -6.96 3.78 14.54
N GLY A 147 -7.61 3.00 13.69
CA GLY A 147 -8.86 3.42 13.07
C GLY A 147 -10.09 2.87 13.74
N ALA A 148 -9.90 2.05 14.72
CA ALA A 148 -10.96 1.21 15.22
C ALA A 148 -11.86 1.86 16.23
N THR A 149 -11.85 3.12 16.30
CA THR A 149 -12.77 3.79 17.20
C THR A 149 -14.11 3.75 16.62
N LYS A 150 -14.60 2.92 16.23
CA LYS A 150 -15.88 2.93 15.70
C LYS A 150 -16.92 3.16 16.64
#